data_e5dd3d4cd949c2945bc936d497dbfa7d
#
_entry.id   e5dd3d4cd949c2945bc936d497dbfa7d
#
_cell.length_a   1.000
_cell.length_b   1.000
_cell.length_c   1.000
_cell.angle_alpha   90.00
_cell.angle_beta   90.00
_cell.angle_gamma   90.00
#
_symmetry.space_group_name_H-M   'P 1'
#
loop_
_entity.id
_entity.type
_entity.pdbx_description
1 polymer ?
#
loop_
_entity_poly.entity_id
_entity_poly.type
_entity_poly.pdbx_seq_one_letter_code
_entity_poly.pdbx_strand_id
1 'polypeptide(L)'
;MRVNPDMSGDVLSAIWQTQSQENTALQQMSTGKRVNVPSDDPLAAAQMVGNQDQSNRTDQYLQNIDTLTSQLQTADGALSSVVQALTQAITLGVQGTTGTLSAGNRQQIVQNLQGIQSQLVQLANTSVGGNFLFGGTANTTPPYKLDATSPSGVTYGGNTGTNTVTVADGLNLQTNLPGSQLFQNSSGDVFGALQQLISSLQSGTATDAGTATNQLRSAFDFVTGQRIFYGNAVNQLNSTQSYLQQEHVTLKSQ
;
A
#
# COMPACT_ATOMS: atom_id res chain seq x y z
N MET A 1 -81.90 -18.65 -24.93
CA MET A 1 -80.52 -18.06 -25.06
C MET A 1 -80.39 -16.99 -24.01
N ARG A 2 -79.57 -17.22 -22.97
CA ARG A 2 -79.21 -16.17 -22.02
C ARG A 2 -78.06 -15.39 -22.65
N VAL A 3 -78.31 -14.19 -23.10
CA VAL A 3 -77.26 -13.24 -23.49
C VAL A 3 -76.63 -12.82 -22.19
N ASN A 4 -75.31 -13.08 -22.05
CA ASN A 4 -74.53 -12.65 -20.89
C ASN A 4 -74.41 -11.11 -20.96
N PRO A 5 -75.00 -10.35 -20.04
CA PRO A 5 -74.95 -8.87 -20.10
C PRO A 5 -73.60 -8.23 -19.80
N ASP A 6 -72.58 -9.04 -19.50
CA ASP A 6 -71.28 -8.55 -19.03
C ASP A 6 -70.18 -8.57 -20.10
N MET A 7 -70.52 -8.80 -21.36
CA MET A 7 -69.59 -8.86 -22.48
C MET A 7 -68.84 -7.49 -22.70
N SER A 8 -69.45 -6.37 -22.30
CA SER A 8 -68.83 -5.05 -22.40
C SER A 8 -67.76 -4.85 -21.36
N GLY A 9 -67.90 -5.41 -20.14
CA GLY A 9 -66.94 -5.39 -19.10
C GLY A 9 -65.65 -6.19 -19.41
N ASP A 10 -65.88 -7.40 -19.99
CA ASP A 10 -64.80 -8.28 -20.41
C ASP A 10 -63.97 -7.67 -21.56
N VAL A 11 -64.63 -7.07 -22.55
CA VAL A 11 -63.98 -6.39 -23.68
C VAL A 11 -63.21 -5.15 -23.19
N LEU A 12 -63.80 -4.37 -22.28
CA LEU A 12 -63.12 -3.18 -21.71
C LEU A 12 -61.91 -3.57 -20.90
N SER A 13 -61.98 -4.63 -20.09
CA SER A 13 -60.85 -5.14 -19.32
C SER A 13 -59.73 -5.66 -20.23
N ALA A 14 -60.06 -6.35 -21.33
CA ALA A 14 -59.06 -6.80 -22.31
C ALA A 14 -58.38 -5.64 -23.04
N ILE A 15 -59.11 -4.56 -23.35
CA ILE A 15 -58.54 -3.34 -23.95
C ILE A 15 -57.58 -2.67 -22.96
N TRP A 16 -57.95 -2.50 -21.71
CA TRP A 16 -57.08 -1.92 -20.67
C TRP A 16 -55.83 -2.76 -20.48
N GLN A 17 -55.93 -4.09 -20.47
CA GLN A 17 -54.81 -4.99 -20.35
C GLN A 17 -53.86 -4.91 -21.54
N THR A 18 -54.38 -4.84 -22.77
CA THR A 18 -53.60 -4.71 -24.00
C THR A 18 -52.85 -3.34 -24.00
N GLN A 19 -53.54 -2.28 -23.63
CA GLN A 19 -52.94 -0.93 -23.56
C GLN A 19 -51.86 -0.83 -22.49
N SER A 20 -52.04 -1.50 -21.34
CA SER A 20 -51.00 -1.61 -20.30
C SER A 20 -49.77 -2.37 -20.79
N GLN A 21 -49.97 -3.51 -21.50
CA GLN A 21 -48.88 -4.29 -22.11
C GLN A 21 -48.14 -3.50 -23.18
N GLU A 22 -48.85 -2.75 -24.03
CA GLU A 22 -48.24 -1.90 -25.05
C GLU A 22 -47.40 -0.78 -24.42
N ASN A 23 -47.90 -0.10 -23.40
CA ASN A 23 -47.17 0.93 -22.66
C ASN A 23 -45.89 0.35 -22.00
N THR A 24 -45.98 -0.84 -21.40
CA THR A 24 -44.83 -1.53 -20.81
C THR A 24 -43.80 -1.90 -21.88
N ALA A 25 -44.23 -2.42 -23.03
CA ALA A 25 -43.34 -2.75 -24.15
C ALA A 25 -42.65 -1.51 -24.72
N LEU A 26 -43.38 -0.39 -24.90
CA LEU A 26 -42.81 0.89 -25.34
C LEU A 26 -41.78 1.42 -24.35
N GLN A 27 -42.06 1.29 -23.05
CA GLN A 27 -41.13 1.70 -22.00
C GLN A 27 -39.87 0.85 -21.99
N GLN A 28 -39.99 -0.48 -22.14
CA GLN A 28 -38.87 -1.42 -22.27
C GLN A 28 -38.01 -1.13 -23.52
N MET A 29 -38.67 -0.86 -24.66
CA MET A 29 -37.97 -0.47 -25.89
C MET A 29 -37.24 0.86 -25.77
N SER A 30 -37.82 1.85 -25.10
CA SER A 30 -37.24 3.17 -24.89
C SER A 30 -36.05 3.16 -23.92
N THR A 31 -36.14 2.36 -22.85
CA THR A 31 -35.10 2.26 -21.82
C THR A 31 -34.05 1.20 -22.11
N GLY A 32 -34.35 0.24 -22.99
CA GLY A 32 -33.54 -0.96 -23.23
C GLY A 32 -33.49 -1.92 -22.03
N LYS A 33 -34.34 -1.71 -21.01
CA LYS A 33 -34.40 -2.52 -19.79
C LYS A 33 -35.71 -3.29 -19.68
N ARG A 34 -35.63 -4.56 -19.30
CA ARG A 34 -36.79 -5.41 -19.07
C ARG A 34 -37.60 -5.03 -17.81
N VAL A 35 -36.87 -4.60 -16.75
CA VAL A 35 -37.43 -4.16 -15.48
C VAL A 35 -37.18 -2.68 -15.33
N ASN A 36 -38.23 -1.86 -15.29
CA ASN A 36 -38.12 -0.41 -15.13
C ASN A 36 -38.60 0.04 -13.75
N VAL A 37 -39.56 -0.68 -13.17
CA VAL A 37 -40.08 -0.41 -11.82
C VAL A 37 -40.14 -1.74 -11.03
N PRO A 38 -40.00 -1.71 -9.70
CA PRO A 38 -39.99 -2.92 -8.86
C PRO A 38 -41.26 -3.78 -8.98
N SER A 39 -42.37 -3.19 -9.41
CA SER A 39 -43.62 -3.90 -9.64
C SER A 39 -43.66 -4.75 -10.92
N ASP A 40 -42.74 -4.51 -11.87
CA ASP A 40 -42.67 -5.29 -13.12
C ASP A 40 -42.19 -6.71 -12.85
N ASP A 41 -41.16 -6.84 -12.03
CA ASP A 41 -40.60 -8.12 -11.59
C ASP A 41 -39.91 -7.93 -10.22
N PRO A 42 -40.62 -8.19 -9.11
CA PRO A 42 -40.07 -7.96 -7.76
C PRO A 42 -38.85 -8.80 -7.46
N LEU A 43 -38.74 -10.01 -8.04
CA LEU A 43 -37.57 -10.88 -7.83
C LEU A 43 -36.34 -10.33 -8.55
N ALA A 44 -36.51 -9.96 -9.83
CA ALA A 44 -35.43 -9.33 -10.58
C ALA A 44 -35.01 -7.98 -9.98
N ALA A 45 -35.98 -7.18 -9.52
CA ALA A 45 -35.69 -5.92 -8.84
C ALA A 45 -34.86 -6.13 -7.55
N ALA A 46 -35.16 -7.13 -6.74
CA ALA A 46 -34.39 -7.49 -5.56
C ALA A 46 -32.95 -7.95 -5.92
N GLN A 47 -32.80 -8.74 -6.99
CA GLN A 47 -31.51 -9.15 -7.52
C GLN A 47 -30.69 -7.96 -8.02
N MET A 48 -31.29 -7.03 -8.77
CA MET A 48 -30.62 -5.79 -9.22
C MET A 48 -30.12 -4.94 -8.07
N VAL A 49 -30.89 -4.81 -6.98
CA VAL A 49 -30.43 -4.09 -5.78
C VAL A 49 -29.23 -4.80 -5.14
N GLY A 50 -29.28 -6.14 -5.05
CA GLY A 50 -28.16 -6.93 -4.53
C GLY A 50 -26.90 -6.80 -5.41
N ASN A 51 -27.04 -6.88 -6.73
CA ASN A 51 -25.93 -6.71 -7.68
C ASN A 51 -25.36 -5.28 -7.63
N GLN A 52 -26.21 -4.26 -7.46
CA GLN A 52 -25.76 -2.88 -7.32
C GLN A 52 -24.98 -2.67 -6.03
N ASP A 53 -25.42 -3.26 -4.91
CA ASP A 53 -24.70 -3.19 -3.63
C ASP A 53 -23.34 -3.89 -3.73
N GLN A 54 -23.29 -5.06 -4.37
CA GLN A 54 -22.03 -5.78 -4.63
C GLN A 54 -21.09 -4.97 -5.54
N SER A 55 -21.65 -4.36 -6.60
CA SER A 55 -20.87 -3.48 -7.49
C SER A 55 -20.26 -2.30 -6.75
N ASN A 56 -21.04 -1.63 -5.88
CA ASN A 56 -20.56 -0.50 -5.08
C ASN A 56 -19.43 -0.93 -4.13
N ARG A 57 -19.55 -2.10 -3.50
CA ARG A 57 -18.47 -2.65 -2.65
C ARG A 57 -17.22 -2.97 -3.46
N THR A 58 -17.38 -3.58 -4.63
CA THR A 58 -16.27 -3.88 -5.54
C THR A 58 -15.56 -2.60 -5.99
N ASP A 59 -16.31 -1.53 -6.32
CA ASP A 59 -15.72 -0.22 -6.64
C ASP A 59 -14.89 0.34 -5.47
N GLN A 60 -15.40 0.22 -4.23
CA GLN A 60 -14.65 0.64 -3.04
C GLN A 60 -13.36 -0.16 -2.85
N TYR A 61 -13.41 -1.50 -3.06
CA TYR A 61 -12.21 -2.34 -2.98
C TYR A 61 -11.18 -1.97 -4.05
N LEU A 62 -11.62 -1.71 -5.28
CA LEU A 62 -10.72 -1.26 -6.36
C LEU A 62 -10.03 0.06 -6.00
N GLN A 63 -10.76 1.05 -5.46
CA GLN A 63 -10.17 2.31 -4.99
C GLN A 63 -9.16 2.10 -3.85
N ASN A 64 -9.48 1.21 -2.91
CA ASN A 64 -8.55 0.84 -1.83
C ASN A 64 -7.27 0.22 -2.41
N ILE A 65 -7.39 -0.70 -3.37
CA ILE A 65 -6.26 -1.37 -4.03
C ILE A 65 -5.37 -0.35 -4.75
N ASP A 66 -5.94 0.59 -5.51
CA ASP A 66 -5.17 1.62 -6.22
C ASP A 66 -4.37 2.50 -5.25
N THR A 67 -5.02 2.93 -4.17
CA THR A 67 -4.38 3.73 -3.12
C THR A 67 -3.24 2.96 -2.45
N LEU A 68 -3.49 1.71 -2.06
CA LEU A 68 -2.50 0.85 -1.41
C LEU A 68 -1.33 0.51 -2.32
N THR A 69 -1.59 0.20 -3.58
CA THR A 69 -0.55 -0.09 -4.58
C THR A 69 0.41 1.09 -4.70
N SER A 70 -0.11 2.31 -4.79
CA SER A 70 0.71 3.52 -4.82
C SER A 70 1.55 3.71 -3.55
N GLN A 71 0.97 3.47 -2.37
CA GLN A 71 1.68 3.57 -1.09
C GLN A 71 2.79 2.52 -0.97
N LEU A 72 2.50 1.25 -1.30
CA LEU A 72 3.47 0.15 -1.22
C LEU A 72 4.61 0.32 -2.23
N GLN A 73 4.31 0.78 -3.46
CA GLN A 73 5.33 1.10 -4.46
C GLN A 73 6.22 2.26 -4.02
N THR A 74 5.65 3.29 -3.40
CA THR A 74 6.43 4.41 -2.84
C THR A 74 7.33 3.92 -1.70
N ALA A 75 6.83 3.05 -0.82
CA ALA A 75 7.61 2.45 0.25
C ALA A 75 8.76 1.59 -0.30
N ASP A 76 8.51 0.74 -1.31
CA ASP A 76 9.57 -0.06 -1.94
C ASP A 76 10.60 0.83 -2.64
N GLY A 77 10.18 1.90 -3.31
CA GLY A 77 11.08 2.88 -3.92
C GLY A 77 11.97 3.59 -2.90
N ALA A 78 11.42 3.96 -1.74
CA ALA A 78 12.19 4.51 -0.63
C ALA A 78 13.22 3.49 -0.10
N LEU A 79 12.80 2.23 0.12
CA LEU A 79 13.72 1.17 0.56
C LEU A 79 14.78 0.83 -0.49
N SER A 80 14.45 0.91 -1.78
CA SER A 80 15.45 0.79 -2.86
C SER A 80 16.52 1.86 -2.77
N SER A 81 16.12 3.10 -2.47
CA SER A 81 17.04 4.22 -2.28
C SER A 81 17.87 4.06 -0.98
N VAL A 82 17.29 3.48 0.08
CA VAL A 82 18.01 3.10 1.30
C VAL A 82 19.10 2.06 0.98
N VAL A 83 18.78 1.02 0.22
CA VAL A 83 19.74 -0.02 -0.21
C VAL A 83 20.91 0.60 -1.01
N GLN A 84 20.63 1.55 -1.89
CA GLN A 84 21.69 2.29 -2.62
C GLN A 84 22.57 3.13 -1.69
N ALA A 85 21.98 3.84 -0.74
CA ALA A 85 22.71 4.62 0.25
C ALA A 85 23.59 3.74 1.16
N LEU A 86 23.08 2.57 1.56
CA LEU A 86 23.85 1.58 2.31
C LEU A 86 25.03 1.01 1.50
N THR A 87 24.84 0.76 0.20
CA THR A 87 25.94 0.33 -0.69
C THR A 87 27.06 1.36 -0.74
N GLN A 88 26.71 2.65 -0.81
CA GLN A 88 27.69 3.73 -0.77
C GLN A 88 28.40 3.78 0.59
N ALA A 89 27.66 3.66 1.70
CA ALA A 89 28.21 3.64 3.03
C ALA A 89 29.18 2.44 3.25
N ILE A 90 28.81 1.24 2.77
CA ILE A 90 29.68 0.06 2.81
C ILE A 90 30.96 0.30 2.00
N THR A 91 30.88 0.90 0.82
CA THR A 91 32.04 1.23 0.00
C THR A 91 33.00 2.18 0.72
N LEU A 92 32.44 3.24 1.34
CA LEU A 92 33.21 4.17 2.17
C LEU A 92 33.79 3.49 3.41
N GLY A 93 33.03 2.58 4.02
CA GLY A 93 33.50 1.76 5.14
C GLY A 93 34.71 0.91 4.76
N VAL A 94 34.66 0.19 3.64
CA VAL A 94 35.80 -0.59 3.12
C VAL A 94 37.00 0.30 2.83
N GLN A 95 36.81 1.48 2.24
CA GLN A 95 37.91 2.46 2.06
C GLN A 95 38.49 2.89 3.39
N GLY A 96 37.62 3.11 4.40
CA GLY A 96 38.00 3.52 5.75
C GLY A 96 38.83 2.50 6.54
N THR A 97 38.72 1.21 6.19
CA THR A 97 39.50 0.13 6.82
C THR A 97 40.93 0.00 6.30
N THR A 98 41.28 0.70 5.23
CA THR A 98 42.67 0.66 4.73
C THR A 98 43.58 1.41 5.68
N GLY A 99 44.54 0.69 6.32
CA GLY A 99 45.41 1.22 7.39
C GLY A 99 46.36 2.34 6.96
N THR A 100 46.35 2.75 5.69
CA THR A 100 47.22 3.79 5.11
C THR A 100 46.55 5.15 4.96
N LEU A 101 45.27 5.29 5.39
CA LEU A 101 44.54 6.54 5.27
C LEU A 101 45.04 7.64 6.17
N SER A 102 45.28 8.82 5.60
CA SER A 102 45.60 10.03 6.39
C SER A 102 44.39 10.44 7.25
N ALA A 103 44.64 11.16 8.34
CA ALA A 103 43.59 11.71 9.18
C ALA A 103 42.59 12.60 8.38
N GLY A 104 43.11 13.39 7.41
CA GLY A 104 42.28 14.24 6.54
C GLY A 104 41.36 13.42 5.64
N ASN A 105 41.85 12.33 5.06
CA ASN A 105 41.02 11.46 4.21
C ASN A 105 39.93 10.73 5.03
N ARG A 106 40.24 10.28 6.25
CA ARG A 106 39.23 9.71 7.17
C ARG A 106 38.16 10.72 7.51
N GLN A 107 38.54 11.99 7.76
CA GLN A 107 37.56 13.04 8.06
C GLN A 107 36.60 13.30 6.86
N GLN A 108 37.11 13.25 5.63
CA GLN A 108 36.24 13.36 4.43
C GLN A 108 35.26 12.20 4.33
N ILE A 109 35.70 10.95 4.59
CA ILE A 109 34.81 9.78 4.61
C ILE A 109 33.73 9.95 5.67
N VAL A 110 34.11 10.43 6.89
CA VAL A 110 33.14 10.70 7.97
C VAL A 110 32.10 11.72 7.53
N GLN A 111 32.47 12.82 6.88
CA GLN A 111 31.54 13.82 6.39
C GLN A 111 30.57 13.22 5.34
N ASN A 112 31.09 12.38 4.44
CA ASN A 112 30.26 11.69 3.46
C ASN A 112 29.26 10.73 4.12
N LEU A 113 29.68 9.97 5.14
CA LEU A 113 28.81 9.07 5.89
C LEU A 113 27.73 9.82 6.69
N GLN A 114 28.05 11.00 7.24
CA GLN A 114 27.06 11.87 7.89
C GLN A 114 26.03 12.40 6.87
N GLY A 115 26.46 12.70 5.65
CA GLY A 115 25.57 13.02 4.54
C GLY A 115 24.61 11.87 4.21
N ILE A 116 25.15 10.65 4.14
CA ILE A 116 24.35 9.43 3.93
C ILE A 116 23.38 9.20 5.11
N GLN A 117 23.80 9.44 6.35
CA GLN A 117 22.92 9.34 7.52
C GLN A 117 21.72 10.29 7.39
N SER A 118 21.98 11.53 7.02
CA SER A 118 20.90 12.53 6.80
C SER A 118 19.96 12.11 5.65
N GLN A 119 20.49 11.56 4.57
CA GLN A 119 19.70 11.01 3.47
C GLN A 119 18.85 9.83 3.92
N LEU A 120 19.39 8.89 4.68
CA LEU A 120 18.66 7.75 5.23
C LEU A 120 17.51 8.20 6.14
N VAL A 121 17.70 9.23 6.97
CA VAL A 121 16.62 9.81 7.79
C VAL A 121 15.53 10.42 6.92
N GLN A 122 15.87 11.10 5.82
CA GLN A 122 14.87 11.62 4.87
C GLN A 122 14.07 10.49 4.20
N LEU A 123 14.74 9.42 3.76
CA LEU A 123 14.11 8.24 3.18
C LEU A 123 13.23 7.49 4.19
N ALA A 124 13.69 7.36 5.44
CA ALA A 124 12.90 6.77 6.52
C ALA A 124 11.69 7.65 6.95
N ASN A 125 11.67 8.92 6.54
CA ASN A 125 10.55 9.85 6.72
C ASN A 125 9.74 10.03 5.43
N THR A 126 9.78 9.09 4.49
CA THR A 126 8.94 9.14 3.29
C THR A 126 7.46 9.12 3.67
N SER A 127 6.68 10.01 3.06
CA SER A 127 5.25 10.15 3.30
C SER A 127 4.45 10.17 2.00
N VAL A 128 3.20 9.72 2.06
CA VAL A 128 2.22 9.78 0.98
C VAL A 128 0.93 10.39 1.54
N GLY A 129 0.45 11.45 0.91
CA GLY A 129 -0.76 12.13 1.36
C GLY A 129 -0.67 12.70 2.79
N GLY A 130 0.53 13.06 3.25
CA GLY A 130 0.78 13.57 4.61
C GLY A 130 0.97 12.49 5.67
N ASN A 131 0.86 11.21 5.32
CA ASN A 131 1.06 10.08 6.23
C ASN A 131 2.45 9.47 6.02
N PHE A 132 3.24 9.35 7.08
CA PHE A 132 4.56 8.74 7.07
C PHE A 132 4.44 7.22 6.99
N LEU A 133 5.12 6.62 6.00
CA LEU A 133 4.97 5.19 5.69
C LEU A 133 5.58 4.26 6.73
N PHE A 134 6.62 4.71 7.43
CA PHE A 134 7.38 3.90 8.39
C PHE A 134 7.14 4.26 9.85
N GLY A 135 6.14 5.13 10.14
CA GLY A 135 5.78 5.54 11.50
C GLY A 135 4.95 4.51 12.30
N GLY A 136 4.63 3.36 11.70
CA GLY A 136 3.66 2.43 12.28
C GLY A 136 2.24 2.97 12.13
N THR A 137 1.46 2.97 13.22
CA THR A 137 0.14 3.63 13.28
C THR A 137 0.22 5.09 13.70
N ALA A 138 1.39 5.56 14.18
CA ALA A 138 1.68 6.98 14.48
C ALA A 138 2.28 7.67 13.24
N ASN A 139 1.47 7.87 12.21
CA ASN A 139 1.92 8.28 10.88
C ASN A 139 1.75 9.78 10.56
N THR A 140 1.34 10.61 11.54
CA THR A 140 1.10 12.05 11.33
C THR A 140 2.33 12.91 11.61
N THR A 141 3.36 12.36 12.24
CA THR A 141 4.62 13.06 12.56
C THR A 141 5.81 12.30 12.00
N PRO A 142 6.92 13.01 11.62
CA PRO A 142 8.11 12.34 11.13
C PRO A 142 8.64 11.31 12.14
N PRO A 143 8.73 10.01 11.76
CA PRO A 143 9.13 8.96 12.69
C PRO A 143 10.61 9.02 13.06
N TYR A 144 11.48 9.57 12.22
CA TYR A 144 12.93 9.63 12.48
C TYR A 144 13.43 11.06 12.60
N LYS A 145 14.27 11.30 13.59
CA LYS A 145 14.96 12.58 13.79
C LYS A 145 16.44 12.32 14.07
N LEU A 146 17.33 13.16 13.51
CA LEU A 146 18.74 13.16 13.89
C LEU A 146 18.87 13.57 15.35
N ASP A 147 19.64 12.81 16.12
CA ASP A 147 19.89 13.03 17.53
C ASP A 147 21.32 12.57 17.87
N ALA A 148 22.21 13.54 17.99
CA ALA A 148 23.62 13.29 18.29
C ALA A 148 23.85 12.67 19.70
N THR A 149 22.84 12.69 20.57
CA THR A 149 22.92 12.10 21.92
C THR A 149 22.50 10.63 21.93
N SER A 150 21.79 10.18 20.88
CA SER A 150 21.40 8.79 20.71
C SER A 150 22.58 7.92 20.27
N PRO A 151 22.72 6.69 20.78
CA PRO A 151 23.76 5.74 20.35
C PRO A 151 23.73 5.40 18.85
N SER A 152 22.57 5.50 18.20
CA SER A 152 22.39 5.29 16.75
C SER A 152 22.49 6.59 15.93
N GLY A 153 22.69 7.74 16.58
CA GLY A 153 22.67 9.06 15.93
C GLY A 153 21.27 9.53 15.50
N VAL A 154 20.22 8.74 15.80
CA VAL A 154 18.82 9.04 15.47
C VAL A 154 17.89 8.60 16.60
N THR A 155 16.70 9.23 16.67
CA THR A 155 15.60 8.77 17.53
C THR A 155 14.41 8.37 16.65
N TYR A 156 13.73 7.29 17.06
CA TYR A 156 12.48 6.83 16.45
C TYR A 156 11.29 7.23 17.31
N GLY A 157 10.40 8.05 16.78
CA GLY A 157 9.19 8.54 17.43
C GLY A 157 7.91 7.87 16.94
N GLY A 158 8.02 6.84 16.08
CA GLY A 158 6.90 6.02 15.64
C GLY A 158 6.55 4.93 16.66
N ASN A 159 5.67 4.00 16.25
CA ASN A 159 5.32 2.82 17.04
C ASN A 159 5.46 1.53 16.22
N THR A 160 5.19 0.38 16.84
CA THR A 160 5.28 -0.96 16.22
C THR A 160 3.96 -1.43 15.61
N GLY A 161 2.95 -0.56 15.54
CA GLY A 161 1.63 -0.89 15.04
C GLY A 161 1.63 -1.18 13.54
N THR A 162 0.80 -2.13 13.12
CA THR A 162 0.56 -2.47 11.72
C THR A 162 -0.85 -2.08 11.32
N ASN A 163 -1.01 -1.59 10.09
CA ASN A 163 -2.30 -1.26 9.50
C ASN A 163 -2.71 -2.37 8.55
N THR A 164 -4.00 -2.71 8.59
CA THR A 164 -4.61 -3.63 7.63
C THR A 164 -5.76 -2.96 6.92
N VAL A 165 -5.93 -3.25 5.63
CA VAL A 165 -7.03 -2.75 4.81
C VAL A 165 -7.72 -3.91 4.13
N THR A 166 -9.06 -3.88 4.12
CA THR A 166 -9.87 -4.85 3.41
C THR A 166 -9.83 -4.54 1.91
N VAL A 167 -9.39 -5.49 1.11
CA VAL A 167 -9.20 -5.37 -0.34
C VAL A 167 -10.13 -6.28 -1.16
N ALA A 168 -10.84 -7.17 -0.49
CA ALA A 168 -11.94 -7.98 -1.02
C ALA A 168 -12.72 -8.57 0.17
N ASP A 169 -13.87 -9.19 -0.09
CA ASP A 169 -14.65 -9.87 0.95
C ASP A 169 -13.80 -10.92 1.67
N GLY A 170 -13.61 -10.72 2.98
CA GLY A 170 -12.80 -11.59 3.83
C GLY A 170 -11.27 -11.50 3.63
N LEU A 171 -10.77 -10.66 2.73
CA LEU A 171 -9.34 -10.48 2.48
C LEU A 171 -8.83 -9.15 3.04
N ASN A 172 -8.05 -9.26 4.12
CA ASN A 172 -7.35 -8.14 4.74
C ASN A 172 -5.85 -8.22 4.42
N LEU A 173 -5.28 -7.11 3.95
CA LEU A 173 -3.87 -7.01 3.63
C LEU A 173 -3.19 -6.06 4.63
N GLN A 174 -2.04 -6.49 5.17
CA GLN A 174 -1.16 -5.60 5.94
C GLN A 174 -0.48 -4.62 4.98
N THR A 175 -0.52 -3.32 5.31
CA THR A 175 -0.13 -2.25 4.40
C THR A 175 1.18 -1.57 4.76
N ASN A 176 1.73 -1.83 5.97
CA ASN A 176 2.96 -1.21 6.42
C ASN A 176 3.84 -2.16 7.22
N LEU A 177 5.14 -1.86 7.20
CA LEU A 177 6.11 -2.34 8.18
C LEU A 177 6.60 -1.14 8.99
N PRO A 178 6.55 -1.22 10.34
CA PRO A 178 7.08 -0.15 11.20
C PRO A 178 8.57 0.06 10.99
N GLY A 179 9.01 1.32 11.06
CA GLY A 179 10.43 1.66 10.88
C GLY A 179 11.35 0.99 11.90
N SER A 180 10.87 0.77 13.13
CA SER A 180 11.62 0.01 14.14
C SER A 180 11.95 -1.43 13.69
N GLN A 181 11.06 -2.06 12.91
CA GLN A 181 11.32 -3.40 12.34
C GLN A 181 12.24 -3.33 11.13
N LEU A 182 12.19 -2.25 10.34
CA LEU A 182 12.93 -2.09 9.09
C LEU A 182 14.36 -1.59 9.30
N PHE A 183 14.56 -0.65 10.21
CA PHE A 183 15.82 0.09 10.32
C PHE A 183 16.54 -0.08 11.67
N GLN A 184 15.87 -0.63 12.69
CA GLN A 184 16.40 -0.77 14.05
C GLN A 184 16.12 -2.16 14.63
N ASN A 185 16.23 -3.20 13.81
CA ASN A 185 16.06 -4.59 14.24
C ASN A 185 17.39 -5.16 14.73
N SER A 186 17.33 -6.09 15.70
CA SER A 186 18.52 -6.82 16.20
C SER A 186 19.29 -7.58 15.10
N SER A 187 18.62 -7.95 14.00
CA SER A 187 19.23 -8.61 12.84
C SER A 187 19.82 -7.64 11.81
N GLY A 188 19.51 -6.34 11.91
CA GLY A 188 20.02 -5.32 10.98
C GLY A 188 19.66 -3.90 11.44
N ASP A 189 20.50 -3.33 12.30
CA ASP A 189 20.37 -1.93 12.73
C ASP A 189 21.15 -1.02 11.77
N VAL A 190 20.41 -0.38 10.85
CA VAL A 190 20.97 0.52 9.83
C VAL A 190 21.66 1.73 10.45
N PHE A 191 20.96 2.40 11.36
CA PHE A 191 21.46 3.64 11.94
C PHE A 191 22.56 3.40 12.98
N GLY A 192 22.41 2.36 13.81
CA GLY A 192 23.44 1.98 14.78
C GLY A 192 24.74 1.56 14.10
N ALA A 193 24.66 0.73 13.06
CA ALA A 193 25.85 0.30 12.30
C ALA A 193 26.55 1.48 11.60
N LEU A 194 25.77 2.42 11.04
CA LEU A 194 26.32 3.60 10.39
C LEU A 194 27.00 4.53 11.40
N GLN A 195 26.36 4.77 12.55
CA GLN A 195 26.93 5.60 13.62
C GLN A 195 28.20 4.98 14.19
N GLN A 196 28.24 3.65 14.35
CA GLN A 196 29.43 2.94 14.79
C GLN A 196 30.59 3.08 13.79
N LEU A 197 30.28 3.00 12.47
CA LEU A 197 31.30 3.23 11.43
C LEU A 197 31.84 4.65 11.49
N ILE A 198 30.97 5.66 11.62
CA ILE A 198 31.37 7.06 11.76
C ILE A 198 32.31 7.22 12.98
N SER A 199 31.93 6.70 14.14
CA SER A 199 32.70 6.81 15.37
C SER A 199 34.05 6.10 15.29
N SER A 200 34.10 4.91 14.69
CA SER A 200 35.32 4.13 14.48
C SER A 200 36.31 4.83 13.57
N LEU A 201 35.85 5.50 12.53
CA LEU A 201 36.68 6.28 11.62
C LEU A 201 37.20 7.57 12.27
N GLN A 202 36.42 8.20 13.14
CA GLN A 202 36.81 9.36 13.91
C GLN A 202 37.90 9.00 14.92
N SER A 203 37.77 7.86 15.62
CA SER A 203 38.78 7.37 16.58
C SER A 203 40.01 6.78 15.92
N GLY A 204 39.96 6.46 14.63
CA GLY A 204 41.07 5.90 13.86
C GLY A 204 41.28 4.40 14.06
N THR A 205 40.28 3.66 14.60
CA THR A 205 40.35 2.21 14.84
C THR A 205 39.88 1.44 13.60
N ALA A 206 40.81 0.93 12.78
CA ALA A 206 40.51 0.21 11.56
C ALA A 206 39.73 -1.10 11.80
N THR A 207 40.02 -1.80 12.91
CA THR A 207 39.33 -3.05 13.28
C THR A 207 37.85 -2.80 13.57
N ASP A 208 37.51 -1.75 14.32
CA ASP A 208 36.15 -1.40 14.67
C ASP A 208 35.36 -0.91 13.42
N ALA A 209 36.05 -0.18 12.53
CA ALA A 209 35.48 0.21 11.23
C ALA A 209 35.16 -1.00 10.36
N GLY A 210 35.98 -2.06 10.37
CA GLY A 210 35.71 -3.34 9.71
C GLY A 210 34.50 -4.03 10.28
N THR A 211 34.38 -4.10 11.61
CA THR A 211 33.21 -4.67 12.29
C THR A 211 31.93 -3.91 11.95
N ALA A 212 31.95 -2.58 12.03
CA ALA A 212 30.81 -1.74 11.67
C ALA A 212 30.41 -1.87 10.20
N THR A 213 31.39 -2.00 9.29
CA THR A 213 31.12 -2.26 7.86
C THR A 213 30.42 -3.61 7.64
N ASN A 214 30.78 -4.65 8.40
CA ASN A 214 30.10 -5.94 8.35
C ASN A 214 28.66 -5.86 8.91
N GLN A 215 28.46 -5.08 9.97
CA GLN A 215 27.11 -4.82 10.49
C GLN A 215 26.25 -4.06 9.46
N LEU A 216 26.81 -3.09 8.71
CA LEU A 216 26.13 -2.44 7.62
C LEU A 216 25.76 -3.41 6.49
N ARG A 217 26.58 -4.41 6.18
CA ARG A 217 26.21 -5.48 5.22
C ARG A 217 25.05 -6.30 5.73
N SER A 218 25.05 -6.68 7.01
CA SER A 218 23.89 -7.37 7.61
C SER A 218 22.61 -6.53 7.55
N ALA A 219 22.72 -5.22 7.80
CA ALA A 219 21.60 -4.30 7.68
C ALA A 219 21.12 -4.16 6.22
N PHE A 220 22.03 -4.10 5.25
CA PHE A 220 21.74 -4.10 3.83
C PHE A 220 20.99 -5.38 3.41
N ASP A 221 21.47 -6.56 3.79
CA ASP A 221 20.83 -7.84 3.49
C ASP A 221 19.44 -7.92 4.11
N PHE A 222 19.31 -7.46 5.35
CA PHE A 222 18.04 -7.42 6.06
C PHE A 222 17.02 -6.50 5.36
N VAL A 223 17.37 -5.25 5.07
CA VAL A 223 16.47 -4.31 4.37
C VAL A 223 16.10 -4.83 2.99
N THR A 224 17.05 -5.42 2.26
CA THR A 224 16.80 -6.04 0.95
C THR A 224 15.79 -7.18 1.08
N GLY A 225 15.89 -8.01 2.12
CA GLY A 225 14.92 -9.07 2.43
C GLY A 225 13.53 -8.51 2.75
N GLN A 226 13.44 -7.39 3.47
CA GLN A 226 12.15 -6.79 3.82
C GLN A 226 11.40 -6.20 2.60
N ARG A 227 12.10 -5.83 1.52
CA ARG A 227 11.47 -5.40 0.27
C ARG A 227 10.60 -6.48 -0.36
N ILE A 228 10.88 -7.76 -0.09
CA ILE A 228 10.06 -8.89 -0.57
C ILE A 228 8.63 -8.78 -0.05
N PHE A 229 8.43 -8.28 1.18
CA PHE A 229 7.10 -8.03 1.73
C PHE A 229 6.30 -7.08 0.81
N TYR A 230 6.89 -5.95 0.42
CA TYR A 230 6.23 -4.95 -0.43
C TYR A 230 5.96 -5.51 -1.83
N GLY A 231 6.92 -6.24 -2.41
CA GLY A 231 6.75 -6.89 -3.72
C GLY A 231 5.62 -7.93 -3.71
N ASN A 232 5.56 -8.76 -2.69
CA ASN A 232 4.49 -9.77 -2.54
C ASN A 232 3.12 -9.10 -2.32
N ALA A 233 3.06 -8.05 -1.50
CA ALA A 233 1.82 -7.31 -1.27
C ALA A 233 1.30 -6.67 -2.56
N VAL A 234 2.16 -6.04 -3.37
CA VAL A 234 1.79 -5.46 -4.66
C VAL A 234 1.30 -6.55 -5.64
N ASN A 235 1.98 -7.69 -5.71
CA ASN A 235 1.54 -8.81 -6.55
C ASN A 235 0.17 -9.35 -6.14
N GLN A 236 -0.08 -9.46 -4.84
CA GLN A 236 -1.38 -9.88 -4.31
C GLN A 236 -2.47 -8.87 -4.66
N LEU A 237 -2.19 -7.55 -4.52
CA LEU A 237 -3.12 -6.50 -4.91
C LEU A 237 -3.46 -6.55 -6.40
N ASN A 238 -2.46 -6.70 -7.28
CA ASN A 238 -2.67 -6.80 -8.73
C ASN A 238 -3.54 -8.01 -9.11
N SER A 239 -3.33 -9.16 -8.45
CA SER A 239 -4.13 -10.36 -8.66
C SER A 239 -5.57 -10.16 -8.19
N THR A 240 -5.77 -9.55 -7.03
CA THR A 240 -7.08 -9.23 -6.47
C THR A 240 -7.81 -8.19 -7.32
N GLN A 241 -7.10 -7.17 -7.81
CA GLN A 241 -7.63 -6.15 -8.71
C GLN A 241 -8.19 -6.76 -9.99
N SER A 242 -7.41 -7.65 -10.62
CA SER A 242 -7.84 -8.34 -11.84
C SER A 242 -9.10 -9.20 -11.62
N TYR A 243 -9.17 -9.91 -10.49
CA TYR A 243 -10.35 -10.68 -10.10
C TYR A 243 -11.58 -9.76 -9.91
N LEU A 244 -11.45 -8.68 -9.14
CA LEU A 244 -12.55 -7.75 -8.85
C LEU A 244 -13.03 -7.02 -10.12
N GLN A 245 -12.14 -6.67 -11.04
CA GLN A 245 -12.51 -6.07 -12.32
C GLN A 245 -13.38 -7.03 -13.15
N GLN A 246 -13.03 -8.33 -13.18
CA GLN A 246 -13.83 -9.33 -13.88
C GLN A 246 -15.18 -9.55 -13.20
N GLU A 247 -15.23 -9.59 -11.88
CA GLU A 247 -16.48 -9.66 -11.11
C GLU A 247 -17.38 -8.46 -11.39
N HIS A 248 -16.81 -7.23 -11.38
CA HIS A 248 -17.53 -6.00 -11.66
C HIS A 248 -18.17 -5.98 -13.05
N VAL A 249 -17.44 -6.46 -14.09
CA VAL A 249 -18.02 -6.61 -15.44
C VAL A 249 -19.18 -7.61 -15.44
N THR A 250 -19.05 -8.72 -14.71
CA THR A 250 -20.11 -9.74 -14.61
C THR A 250 -21.35 -9.18 -13.92
N LEU A 251 -21.19 -8.44 -12.81
CA LEU A 251 -22.31 -7.81 -12.09
C LEU A 251 -23.05 -6.78 -12.95
N LYS A 252 -22.33 -6.02 -13.79
CA LYS A 252 -22.95 -5.06 -14.71
C LYS A 252 -23.68 -5.69 -15.90
N SER A 253 -23.38 -6.95 -16.21
CA SER A 253 -24.03 -7.67 -17.33
C SER A 253 -25.29 -8.40 -16.91
N GLN A 254 -25.60 -8.49 -15.64
CA GLN A 254 -26.79 -9.12 -15.04
C GLN A 254 -27.90 -8.09 -14.77
#